data_71d28354f76d1b3d1c47de35fa26ad94
#
_entry.id   71d28354f76d1b3d1c47de35fa26ad94
#
_cell.length_a   1.000
_cell.length_b   1.000
_cell.length_c   1.000
_cell.angle_alpha   90.00
_cell.angle_beta   90.00
_cell.angle_gamma   90.00
#
_symmetry.space_group_name_H-M   'P 1'
#
loop_
_entity.id
_entity.type
_entity.pdbx_description
1 polymer ?
#
loop_
_entity_poly.entity_id
_entity_poly.type
_entity_poly.pdbx_seq_one_letter_code
_entity_poly.pdbx_strand_id
1 'polypeptide(L)'
;MKKITLIFIIIFLNNQVSADDKMQLGFKVYNEKAMCGACHILKSAKSNGNIGPNLDQLKPSIEQIEYVVKYGIGSMQAWDGILTEEEIQAVAYYVFTNTNE
;
A
#
# COMPACT_ATOMS: atom_id res chain seq x y z
N MET A 1 -41.55 32.19 24.11
CA MET A 1 -41.33 31.34 22.95
C MET A 1 -39.91 30.89 22.93
N LYS A 2 -39.70 29.57 23.15
CA LYS A 2 -38.39 29.00 23.02
C LYS A 2 -38.08 28.73 21.56
N LYS A 3 -37.09 29.43 21.02
CA LYS A 3 -36.59 29.11 19.68
C LYS A 3 -35.77 27.82 19.77
N ILE A 4 -36.25 26.77 19.13
CA ILE A 4 -35.50 25.54 18.99
C ILE A 4 -34.47 25.78 17.87
N THR A 5 -33.21 25.93 18.26
CA THR A 5 -32.12 25.96 17.28
C THR A 5 -31.81 24.54 16.89
N LEU A 6 -32.24 24.13 15.71
CA LEU A 6 -31.82 22.87 15.12
C LEU A 6 -30.36 23.02 14.70
N ILE A 7 -29.48 22.39 15.51
CA ILE A 7 -28.07 22.29 15.14
C ILE A 7 -27.96 21.07 14.21
N PHE A 8 -27.81 21.34 12.91
CA PHE A 8 -27.44 20.30 11.96
C PHE A 8 -25.96 19.98 12.17
N ILE A 9 -25.69 18.88 12.85
CA ILE A 9 -24.34 18.34 12.88
C ILE A 9 -24.15 17.60 11.57
N ILE A 10 -23.49 18.27 10.63
CA ILE A 10 -23.06 17.61 9.40
C ILE A 10 -21.88 16.74 9.77
N ILE A 11 -22.12 15.43 9.95
CA ILE A 11 -21.08 14.46 10.14
C ILE A 11 -20.48 14.21 8.75
N PHE A 12 -19.34 14.81 8.48
CA PHE A 12 -18.54 14.42 7.33
C PHE A 12 -17.93 13.04 7.67
N LEU A 13 -18.54 12.01 7.13
CA LEU A 13 -17.88 10.72 7.07
C LEU A 13 -16.72 10.83 6.10
N ASN A 14 -15.56 11.21 6.62
CA ASN A 14 -14.34 11.11 5.87
C ASN A 14 -14.07 9.62 5.65
N ASN A 15 -14.25 9.16 4.40
CA ASN A 15 -13.84 7.84 3.97
C ASN A 15 -12.31 7.75 3.88
N GLN A 16 -11.62 8.20 4.92
CA GLN A 16 -10.19 8.00 5.01
C GLN A 16 -9.94 6.59 5.50
N VAL A 17 -9.24 5.81 4.66
CA VAL A 17 -8.74 4.51 5.05
C VAL A 17 -7.76 4.72 6.20
N SER A 18 -8.02 4.10 7.36
CA SER A 18 -7.11 4.18 8.50
C SER A 18 -5.76 3.56 8.15
N ALA A 19 -4.69 3.94 8.87
CA ALA A 19 -3.35 3.37 8.68
C ALA A 19 -3.38 1.85 8.86
N ASP A 20 -4.18 1.33 9.81
CA ASP A 20 -4.31 -0.10 10.04
C ASP A 20 -4.98 -0.81 8.87
N ASP A 21 -6.05 -0.25 8.32
CA ASP A 21 -6.74 -0.81 7.15
C ASP A 21 -5.84 -0.79 5.92
N LYS A 22 -5.08 0.28 5.74
CA LYS A 22 -4.13 0.43 4.65
C LYS A 22 -2.99 -0.58 4.77
N MET A 23 -2.49 -0.81 5.97
CA MET A 23 -1.47 -1.81 6.25
C MET A 23 -1.97 -3.23 5.95
N GLN A 24 -3.19 -3.56 6.36
CA GLN A 24 -3.79 -4.86 6.10
C GLN A 24 -4.03 -5.09 4.61
N LEU A 25 -4.52 -4.09 3.89
CA LEU A 25 -4.69 -4.17 2.45
C LEU A 25 -3.34 -4.34 1.75
N GLY A 26 -2.34 -3.58 2.15
CA GLY A 26 -0.99 -3.70 1.61
C GLY A 26 -0.37 -5.07 1.85
N PHE A 27 -0.55 -5.62 3.05
CA PHE A 27 -0.14 -6.99 3.37
C PHE A 27 -0.80 -8.01 2.43
N LYS A 28 -2.09 -7.87 2.21
CA LYS A 28 -2.85 -8.75 1.32
C LYS A 28 -2.39 -8.64 -0.13
N VAL A 29 -2.15 -7.44 -0.61
CA VAL A 29 -1.63 -7.21 -1.97
C VAL A 29 -0.24 -7.84 -2.11
N TYR A 30 0.64 -7.58 -1.17
CA TYR A 30 2.02 -8.08 -1.20
C TYR A 30 2.06 -9.61 -1.21
N ASN A 31 1.29 -10.26 -0.34
CA ASN A 31 1.38 -11.71 -0.12
C ASN A 31 0.43 -12.54 -0.97
N GLU A 32 -0.73 -11.99 -1.36
CA GLU A 32 -1.78 -12.78 -2.01
C GLU A 32 -2.07 -12.32 -3.44
N LYS A 33 -2.32 -11.02 -3.63
CA LYS A 33 -2.78 -10.53 -4.94
C LYS A 33 -1.66 -10.39 -5.96
N ALA A 34 -0.55 -9.79 -5.56
CA ALA A 34 0.56 -9.52 -6.46
C ALA A 34 1.75 -10.45 -6.22
N MET A 35 1.78 -11.14 -5.09
CA MET A 35 2.84 -12.09 -4.72
C MET A 35 4.25 -11.49 -4.89
N CYS A 36 4.44 -10.31 -4.37
CA CYS A 36 5.70 -9.56 -4.50
C CYS A 36 6.89 -10.33 -3.94
N GLY A 37 6.64 -11.14 -2.91
CA GLY A 37 7.65 -11.97 -2.26
C GLY A 37 8.21 -13.09 -3.14
N ALA A 38 7.57 -13.40 -4.27
CA ALA A 38 8.13 -14.35 -5.24
C ALA A 38 9.44 -13.82 -5.85
N CYS A 39 9.59 -12.49 -5.93
CA CYS A 39 10.75 -11.84 -6.53
C CYS A 39 11.57 -11.02 -5.53
N HIS A 40 10.98 -10.57 -4.43
CA HIS A 40 11.61 -9.64 -3.49
C HIS A 40 11.82 -10.24 -2.11
N ILE A 41 12.91 -9.82 -1.48
CA ILE A 41 13.14 -10.07 -0.05
C ILE A 41 12.47 -8.92 0.72
N LEU A 42 11.63 -9.29 1.66
CA LEU A 42 11.06 -8.41 2.68
C LEU A 42 10.93 -9.20 3.97
N LYS A 43 11.74 -8.86 4.95
CA LYS A 43 11.86 -9.61 6.20
C LYS A 43 10.54 -9.70 6.95
N SER A 44 9.81 -8.58 7.05
CA SER A 44 8.52 -8.54 7.74
C SER A 44 7.47 -9.47 7.12
N ALA A 45 7.55 -9.72 5.84
CA ALA A 45 6.66 -10.62 5.12
C ALA A 45 7.22 -12.05 5.02
N LYS A 46 8.42 -12.29 5.56
CA LYS A 46 9.13 -13.57 5.47
C LYS A 46 9.33 -14.02 4.01
N SER A 47 9.46 -13.07 3.10
CA SER A 47 9.67 -13.37 1.69
C SER A 47 11.14 -13.41 1.34
N ASN A 48 11.52 -14.31 0.44
CA ASN A 48 12.91 -14.64 0.13
C ASN A 48 13.21 -14.60 -1.37
N GLY A 49 12.35 -14.01 -2.19
CA GLY A 49 12.60 -13.91 -3.62
C GLY A 49 13.89 -13.12 -3.91
N ASN A 50 14.66 -13.59 -4.88
CA ASN A 50 15.95 -12.98 -5.22
C ASN A 50 16.04 -12.52 -6.69
N ILE A 51 14.91 -12.46 -7.37
CA ILE A 51 14.86 -11.98 -8.77
C ILE A 51 14.90 -10.46 -8.82
N GLY A 52 14.14 -9.81 -7.92
CA GLY A 52 14.14 -8.36 -7.77
C GLY A 52 15.05 -7.89 -6.62
N PRO A 53 15.18 -6.56 -6.44
CA PRO A 53 15.95 -6.01 -5.33
C PRO A 53 15.43 -6.45 -3.96
N ASN A 54 16.36 -6.59 -3.02
CA ASN A 54 16.04 -6.76 -1.61
C ASN A 54 15.45 -5.44 -1.08
N LEU A 55 14.18 -5.44 -0.73
CA LEU A 55 13.46 -4.23 -0.34
C LEU A 55 13.97 -3.66 1.00
N ASP A 56 14.40 -4.53 1.92
CA ASP A 56 14.97 -4.08 3.21
C ASP A 56 16.27 -3.28 3.02
N GLN A 57 17.05 -3.61 2.00
CA GLN A 57 18.29 -2.90 1.68
C GLN A 57 18.00 -1.65 0.83
N LEU A 58 17.09 -1.76 -0.13
CA LEU A 58 16.77 -0.67 -1.04
C LEU A 58 16.09 0.50 -0.34
N LYS A 59 15.18 0.21 0.59
CA LYS A 59 14.38 1.20 1.33
C LYS A 59 13.78 2.26 0.41
N PRO A 60 12.92 1.85 -0.54
CA PRO A 60 12.36 2.79 -1.50
C PRO A 60 11.36 3.73 -0.86
N SER A 61 11.21 4.93 -1.43
CA SER A 61 10.17 5.86 -1.03
C SER A 61 8.78 5.36 -1.47
N ILE A 62 7.73 5.90 -0.85
CA ILE A 62 6.34 5.58 -1.23
C ILE A 62 6.14 5.90 -2.72
N GLU A 63 6.61 7.07 -3.18
CA GLU A 63 6.46 7.52 -4.56
C GLU A 63 7.17 6.59 -5.54
N GLN A 64 8.36 6.12 -5.19
CA GLN A 64 9.09 5.16 -6.02
C GLN A 64 8.35 3.83 -6.12
N ILE A 65 7.83 3.34 -4.99
CA ILE A 65 7.07 2.08 -4.99
C ILE A 65 5.81 2.21 -5.83
N GLU A 66 5.03 3.26 -5.62
CA GLU A 66 3.82 3.51 -6.41
C GLU A 66 4.10 3.53 -7.91
N TYR A 67 5.15 4.24 -8.29
CA TYR A 67 5.53 4.38 -9.70
C TYR A 67 5.91 3.04 -10.33
N VAL A 68 6.81 2.28 -9.68
CA VAL A 68 7.29 1.01 -10.26
C VAL A 68 6.24 -0.09 -10.19
N VAL A 69 5.37 -0.09 -9.20
CA VAL A 69 4.25 -1.04 -9.14
C VAL A 69 3.24 -0.72 -10.25
N LYS A 70 2.96 0.54 -10.45
CA LYS A 70 1.99 0.95 -11.48
C LYS A 70 2.49 0.69 -12.89
N TYR A 71 3.71 1.08 -13.20
CA TYR A 71 4.22 1.08 -14.55
C TYR A 71 5.20 -0.05 -14.87
N GLY A 72 5.67 -0.77 -13.85
CA GLY A 72 6.69 -1.80 -14.02
C GLY A 72 8.09 -1.23 -14.26
N ILE A 73 9.08 -2.09 -14.15
CA ILE A 73 10.48 -1.78 -14.47
C ILE A 73 11.22 -3.07 -14.80
N GLY A 74 11.93 -3.10 -15.92
CA GLY A 74 12.66 -4.30 -16.33
C GLY A 74 11.73 -5.51 -16.44
N SER A 75 12.07 -6.60 -15.76
CA SER A 75 11.26 -7.82 -15.72
C SER A 75 10.06 -7.74 -14.76
N MET A 76 9.98 -6.69 -13.94
CA MET A 76 8.83 -6.45 -13.07
C MET A 76 7.66 -5.93 -13.90
N GLN A 77 6.54 -6.64 -13.88
CA GLN A 77 5.36 -6.24 -14.65
C GLN A 77 4.70 -4.98 -14.09
N ALA A 78 3.98 -4.27 -14.93
CA ALA A 78 3.09 -3.19 -14.53
C ALA A 78 1.80 -3.76 -13.93
N TRP A 79 1.33 -3.17 -12.86
CA TRP A 79 0.11 -3.58 -12.16
C TRP A 79 -1.07 -2.64 -12.40
N ASP A 80 -0.87 -1.59 -13.19
CA ASP A 80 -1.96 -0.69 -13.58
C ASP A 80 -3.04 -1.47 -14.32
N GLY A 81 -4.30 -1.29 -13.89
CA GLY A 81 -5.43 -2.04 -14.45
C GLY A 81 -5.62 -3.44 -13.85
N ILE A 82 -4.64 -3.98 -13.13
CA ILE A 82 -4.73 -5.26 -12.40
C ILE A 82 -5.03 -5.00 -10.93
N LEU A 83 -4.26 -4.09 -10.32
CA LEU A 83 -4.51 -3.58 -8.99
C LEU A 83 -5.24 -2.24 -9.09
N THR A 84 -6.14 -1.97 -8.15
CA THR A 84 -6.76 -0.65 -8.03
C THR A 84 -5.74 0.36 -7.53
N GLU A 85 -6.02 1.63 -7.73
CA GLU A 85 -5.16 2.71 -7.21
C GLU A 85 -5.02 2.62 -5.68
N GLU A 86 -6.10 2.28 -4.98
CA GLU A 86 -6.08 2.06 -3.54
C GLU A 86 -5.15 0.92 -3.15
N GLU A 87 -5.17 -0.17 -3.90
CA GLU A 87 -4.29 -1.33 -3.66
C GLU A 87 -2.82 -0.98 -3.91
N ILE A 88 -2.53 -0.21 -4.94
CA ILE A 88 -1.17 0.27 -5.25
C ILE A 88 -0.66 1.15 -4.11
N GLN A 89 -1.47 2.09 -3.66
CA GLN A 89 -1.11 2.96 -2.53
C GLN A 89 -0.91 2.17 -1.24
N ALA A 90 -1.74 1.16 -1.02
CA ALA A 90 -1.66 0.32 0.18
C ALA A 90 -0.40 -0.53 0.20
N VAL A 91 -0.02 -1.14 -0.91
CA VAL A 91 1.22 -1.94 -0.96
C VAL A 91 2.45 -1.05 -0.86
N ALA A 92 2.41 0.14 -1.41
CA ALA A 92 3.50 1.12 -1.26
C ALA A 92 3.67 1.52 0.21
N TYR A 93 2.59 1.80 0.89
CA TYR A 93 2.58 2.11 2.32
C TYR A 93 3.12 0.93 3.15
N TYR A 94 2.67 -0.28 2.85
CA TYR A 94 3.09 -1.50 3.53
C TYR A 94 4.60 -1.71 3.39
N VAL A 95 5.14 -1.67 2.19
CA VAL A 95 6.56 -1.87 1.94
C VAL A 95 7.39 -0.75 2.58
N PHE A 96 6.99 0.50 2.40
CA PHE A 96 7.69 1.64 2.99
C PHE A 96 7.75 1.53 4.52
N THR A 97 6.62 1.26 5.16
CA THR A 97 6.55 1.17 6.63
C THR A 97 7.43 0.04 7.15
N ASN A 98 7.41 -1.12 6.49
CA ASN A 98 8.16 -2.28 6.94
C ASN A 98 9.66 -2.22 6.62
N THR A 99 10.09 -1.30 5.77
CA THR A 99 11.51 -1.10 5.46
C THR A 99 12.11 0.10 6.19
N ASN A 100 11.32 0.90 6.89
CA ASN A 100 11.74 2.10 7.61
C ASN A 100 11.46 2.03 9.12
N GLU A 101 11.31 0.85 9.64
CA GLU A 101 11.21 0.64 11.09
C GLU A 101 12.56 0.79 11.78
#